data_e20b47a0364b8d0d01ad0369de95b5c0
#
_entry.id   e20b47a0364b8d0d01ad0369de95b5c0
#
_cell.length_a   1.000
_cell.length_b   1.000
_cell.length_c   1.000
_cell.angle_alpha   90.00
_cell.angle_beta   90.00
_cell.angle_gamma   90.00
#
_symmetry.space_group_name_H-M   'P 1'
#
loop_
_entity.id
_entity.type
_entity.pdbx_description
1 polymer ?
#
loop_
_entity_poly.entity_id
_entity_poly.type
_entity_poly.pdbx_seq_one_letter_code
_entity_poly.pdbx_strand_id
1 'polypeptide(L)'
;MRRQLLTFALAILTIPNLLAQSSPSEQVQVSPPSVRRADPPPANASAEELVKQGDTLRAEKAYLDALDYYRAALKKKPDSPQTYNRAGIAELSMQRFKEAGKDFERAIKLDRQYSDAYNNLGVIYYLQKKQGKAIKHYLKAIQFRQDSASYYSNLGAAYFSKKEFDKAVTAYNQAVQLDPDIFERTSHTGVTAQMSSPEDRAHYDYVVAKLYAKLGELDRSLQYLRRAMEEGFKNIEDVYKDAEFAQLRKDPRFTQLMALRPPAITD
;
A
#
# COMPACT_ATOMS: atom_id res chain seq x y z
N MET A 1 20.88 29.65 -78.95
CA MET A 1 20.11 28.91 -77.89
C MET A 1 20.92 28.87 -76.64
N ARG A 2 20.63 29.79 -75.69
CA ARG A 2 21.33 29.86 -74.40
C ARG A 2 20.41 29.31 -73.33
N ARG A 3 20.84 28.22 -72.72
CA ARG A 3 20.17 27.68 -71.51
C ARG A 3 20.77 28.37 -70.30
N GLN A 4 19.93 29.14 -69.59
CA GLN A 4 20.26 29.65 -68.25
C GLN A 4 20.03 28.53 -67.20
N LEU A 5 21.06 28.29 -66.43
CA LEU A 5 21.01 27.46 -65.23
C LEU A 5 20.68 28.38 -64.05
N LEU A 6 19.50 28.20 -63.45
CA LEU A 6 19.12 28.80 -62.18
C LEU A 6 19.72 27.95 -61.06
N THR A 7 20.67 28.52 -60.36
CA THR A 7 21.20 28.00 -59.08
C THR A 7 20.28 28.43 -57.94
N PHE A 8 19.56 27.50 -57.36
CA PHE A 8 18.87 27.74 -56.09
C PHE A 8 19.85 27.63 -54.91
N ALA A 9 20.12 28.75 -54.27
CA ALA A 9 20.84 28.79 -53.00
C ALA A 9 19.89 28.37 -51.88
N LEU A 10 20.17 27.22 -51.27
CA LEU A 10 19.44 26.74 -50.08
C LEU A 10 20.04 27.43 -48.86
N ALA A 11 19.34 28.41 -48.31
CA ALA A 11 19.69 29.02 -47.05
C ALA A 11 19.31 28.07 -45.89
N ILE A 12 20.30 27.45 -45.27
CA ILE A 12 20.13 26.67 -44.06
C ILE A 12 19.98 27.65 -42.88
N LEU A 13 18.74 27.86 -42.43
CA LEU A 13 18.45 28.50 -41.14
C LEU A 13 18.83 27.56 -40.01
N THR A 14 19.93 27.78 -39.36
CA THR A 14 20.28 27.16 -38.11
C THR A 14 19.41 27.75 -36.99
N ILE A 15 18.39 27.00 -36.56
CA ILE A 15 17.63 27.33 -35.35
C ILE A 15 18.48 26.88 -34.16
N PRO A 16 18.81 27.75 -33.19
CA PRO A 16 19.49 27.30 -31.99
C PRO A 16 18.54 26.45 -31.19
N ASN A 17 18.93 25.18 -30.96
CA ASN A 17 18.27 24.24 -30.07
C ASN A 17 18.33 24.83 -28.65
N LEU A 18 17.27 25.53 -28.25
CA LEU A 18 17.01 25.87 -26.87
C LEU A 18 16.48 24.60 -26.21
N LEU A 19 17.39 23.76 -25.72
CA LEU A 19 17.04 22.70 -24.77
C LEU A 19 16.53 23.37 -23.52
N ALA A 20 15.23 23.65 -23.49
CA ALA A 20 14.52 23.88 -22.25
C ALA A 20 14.64 22.59 -21.44
N GLN A 21 15.51 22.60 -20.45
CA GLN A 21 15.47 21.64 -19.37
C GLN A 21 14.13 21.84 -18.65
N SER A 22 13.11 21.10 -19.09
CA SER A 22 11.90 20.92 -18.32
C SER A 22 12.29 20.10 -17.09
N SER A 23 12.32 20.75 -15.93
CA SER A 23 12.26 20.08 -14.64
C SER A 23 11.19 18.99 -14.71
N PRO A 24 11.41 17.80 -14.12
CA PRO A 24 10.33 16.84 -14.03
C PRO A 24 9.18 17.53 -13.28
N SER A 25 8.16 17.94 -14.01
CA SER A 25 6.92 18.37 -13.41
C SER A 25 6.44 17.20 -12.60
N GLU A 26 6.31 17.39 -11.28
CA GLU A 26 5.47 16.53 -10.43
C GLU A 26 4.13 16.39 -11.16
N GLN A 27 3.99 15.29 -11.92
CA GLN A 27 2.71 14.91 -12.44
C GLN A 27 1.92 14.43 -11.23
N VAL A 28 1.20 15.36 -10.62
CA VAL A 28 0.06 15.02 -9.78
C VAL A 28 -0.79 14.13 -10.68
N GLN A 29 -0.80 12.81 -10.41
CA GLN A 29 -1.76 11.92 -11.03
C GLN A 29 -3.13 12.38 -10.55
N VAL A 30 -3.72 13.30 -11.29
CA VAL A 30 -5.12 13.66 -11.15
C VAL A 30 -5.87 12.44 -11.66
N SER A 31 -6.26 11.56 -10.73
CA SER A 31 -7.21 10.50 -11.06
C SER A 31 -8.40 11.17 -11.75
N PRO A 32 -8.84 10.65 -12.90
CA PRO A 32 -10.00 11.23 -13.57
C PRO A 32 -11.15 11.33 -12.57
N PRO A 33 -11.99 12.37 -12.64
CA PRO A 33 -13.09 12.54 -11.70
C PRO A 33 -13.87 11.24 -11.65
N SER A 34 -14.12 10.74 -10.44
CA SER A 34 -14.85 9.49 -10.23
C SER A 34 -16.25 9.66 -10.83
N VAL A 35 -16.51 8.99 -11.94
CA VAL A 35 -17.80 9.02 -12.63
C VAL A 35 -18.70 7.94 -12.03
N ARG A 36 -19.96 8.27 -11.73
CA ARG A 36 -20.96 7.27 -11.35
C ARG A 36 -21.24 6.35 -12.53
N ARG A 37 -21.28 5.06 -12.27
CA ARG A 37 -21.46 4.00 -13.28
C ARG A 37 -22.71 3.17 -13.06
N ALA A 38 -23.29 3.22 -11.86
CA ALA A 38 -24.47 2.46 -11.49
C ALA A 38 -25.70 3.38 -11.41
N ASP A 39 -26.88 2.77 -11.55
CA ASP A 39 -28.14 3.42 -11.26
C ASP A 39 -28.22 3.85 -9.79
N PRO A 40 -28.99 4.90 -9.48
CA PRO A 40 -29.18 5.33 -8.11
C PRO A 40 -29.82 4.23 -7.26
N PRO A 41 -29.52 4.19 -5.94
CA PRO A 41 -30.06 3.17 -5.04
C PRO A 41 -31.60 3.13 -5.08
N PRO A 42 -32.22 1.95 -5.30
CA PRO A 42 -33.66 1.81 -5.35
C PRO A 42 -34.32 2.20 -4.01
N ALA A 43 -35.37 3.04 -4.08
CA ALA A 43 -36.03 3.54 -2.87
C ALA A 43 -36.70 2.42 -2.04
N ASN A 44 -37.18 1.36 -2.72
CA ASN A 44 -37.88 0.22 -2.12
C ASN A 44 -36.95 -0.89 -1.62
N ALA A 45 -35.65 -0.87 -1.93
CA ALA A 45 -34.68 -1.88 -1.46
C ALA A 45 -34.48 -1.80 0.05
N SER A 46 -34.28 -2.94 0.70
CA SER A 46 -33.92 -3.03 2.12
C SER A 46 -32.52 -2.49 2.42
N ALA A 47 -32.20 -2.22 3.68
CA ALA A 47 -30.86 -1.78 4.06
C ALA A 47 -29.80 -2.84 3.72
N GLU A 48 -30.13 -4.12 3.90
CA GLU A 48 -29.27 -5.26 3.63
C GLU A 48 -28.97 -5.40 2.13
N GLU A 49 -29.99 -5.28 1.27
CA GLU A 49 -29.83 -5.31 -0.19
C GLU A 49 -28.95 -4.15 -0.68
N LEU A 50 -29.17 -2.96 -0.13
CA LEU A 50 -28.36 -1.78 -0.45
C LEU A 50 -26.89 -1.98 -0.03
N VAL A 51 -26.63 -2.55 1.16
CA VAL A 51 -25.26 -2.85 1.59
C VAL A 51 -24.61 -3.88 0.67
N LYS A 52 -25.32 -4.95 0.31
CA LYS A 52 -24.80 -5.99 -0.58
C LYS A 52 -24.42 -5.42 -1.95
N GLN A 53 -25.29 -4.60 -2.54
CA GLN A 53 -24.98 -3.95 -3.82
C GLN A 53 -23.80 -2.97 -3.69
N GLY A 54 -23.75 -2.22 -2.60
CA GLY A 54 -22.60 -1.35 -2.29
C GLY A 54 -21.28 -2.13 -2.18
N ASP A 55 -21.29 -3.34 -1.57
CA ASP A 55 -20.11 -4.21 -1.48
C ASP A 55 -19.67 -4.69 -2.89
N THR A 56 -20.61 -5.04 -3.77
CA THR A 56 -20.31 -5.39 -5.17
C THR A 56 -19.65 -4.23 -5.90
N LEU A 57 -20.25 -3.04 -5.85
CA LEU A 57 -19.73 -1.84 -6.51
C LEU A 57 -18.34 -1.45 -5.96
N ARG A 58 -18.10 -1.62 -4.66
CA ARG A 58 -16.80 -1.37 -4.05
C ARG A 58 -15.75 -2.36 -4.54
N ALA A 59 -16.09 -3.63 -4.71
CA ALA A 59 -15.20 -4.64 -5.28
C ALA A 59 -14.82 -4.31 -6.74
N GLU A 60 -15.73 -3.72 -7.50
CA GLU A 60 -15.53 -3.19 -8.84
C GLU A 60 -14.81 -1.84 -8.88
N LYS A 61 -14.39 -1.31 -7.72
CA LYS A 61 -13.76 0.01 -7.55
C LYS A 61 -14.65 1.19 -7.96
N ALA A 62 -15.97 0.98 -8.05
CA ALA A 62 -16.97 2.03 -8.25
C ALA A 62 -17.32 2.70 -6.91
N TYR A 63 -16.33 3.35 -6.30
CA TYR A 63 -16.39 3.82 -4.92
C TYR A 63 -17.47 4.89 -4.66
N LEU A 64 -17.76 5.77 -5.64
CA LEU A 64 -18.82 6.75 -5.51
C LEU A 64 -20.20 6.08 -5.46
N ASP A 65 -20.42 5.14 -6.37
CA ASP A 65 -21.69 4.39 -6.43
C ASP A 65 -21.86 3.55 -5.15
N ALA A 66 -20.82 2.84 -4.74
CA ALA A 66 -20.81 2.10 -3.46
C ALA A 66 -21.19 2.99 -2.29
N LEU A 67 -20.63 4.22 -2.23
CA LEU A 67 -20.91 5.18 -1.17
C LEU A 67 -22.38 5.63 -1.19
N ASP A 68 -22.97 5.91 -2.37
CA ASP A 68 -24.38 6.26 -2.51
C ASP A 68 -25.29 5.14 -1.94
N TYR A 69 -24.96 3.88 -2.25
CA TYR A 69 -25.69 2.72 -1.73
C TYR A 69 -25.53 2.56 -0.20
N TYR A 70 -24.31 2.72 0.35
CA TYR A 70 -24.12 2.68 1.81
C TYR A 70 -24.84 3.84 2.51
N ARG A 71 -24.84 5.05 1.91
CA ARG A 71 -25.59 6.20 2.46
C ARG A 71 -27.11 5.96 2.42
N ALA A 72 -27.63 5.33 1.37
CA ALA A 72 -29.03 4.93 1.30
C ALA A 72 -29.39 3.86 2.35
N ALA A 73 -28.51 2.87 2.55
CA ALA A 73 -28.66 1.87 3.62
C ALA A 73 -28.69 2.52 5.02
N LEU A 74 -27.78 3.47 5.28
CA LEU A 74 -27.71 4.19 6.56
C LEU A 74 -28.92 5.10 6.82
N LYS A 75 -29.60 5.59 5.79
CA LYS A 75 -30.89 6.30 5.98
C LYS A 75 -31.97 5.36 6.52
N LYS A 76 -31.94 4.08 6.14
CA LYS A 76 -32.90 3.08 6.60
C LYS A 76 -32.51 2.45 7.95
N LYS A 77 -31.19 2.25 8.18
CA LYS A 77 -30.62 1.67 9.40
C LYS A 77 -29.41 2.49 9.88
N PRO A 78 -29.66 3.57 10.65
CA PRO A 78 -28.61 4.55 11.03
C PRO A 78 -27.69 4.08 12.16
N ASP A 79 -27.92 2.90 12.72
CA ASP A 79 -27.21 2.32 13.86
C ASP A 79 -26.29 1.16 13.49
N SER A 80 -25.91 1.05 12.19
CA SER A 80 -25.02 -0.01 11.70
C SER A 80 -23.55 0.43 11.69
N PRO A 81 -22.70 0.02 12.65
CA PRO A 81 -21.27 0.35 12.64
C PRO A 81 -20.57 -0.25 11.42
N GLN A 82 -21.00 -1.45 10.96
CA GLN A 82 -20.46 -2.12 9.80
C GLN A 82 -20.67 -1.29 8.52
N THR A 83 -21.85 -0.71 8.34
CA THR A 83 -22.17 0.10 7.15
C THR A 83 -21.41 1.42 7.17
N TYR A 84 -21.25 2.07 8.33
CA TYR A 84 -20.35 3.23 8.46
C TYR A 84 -18.91 2.87 8.12
N ASN A 85 -18.40 1.74 8.60
CA ASN A 85 -17.05 1.31 8.26
C ASN A 85 -16.89 1.06 6.75
N ARG A 86 -17.88 0.45 6.09
CA ARG A 86 -17.89 0.25 4.62
C ARG A 86 -17.87 1.59 3.86
N ALA A 87 -18.70 2.54 4.29
CA ALA A 87 -18.72 3.88 3.72
C ALA A 87 -17.37 4.59 3.90
N GLY A 88 -16.78 4.51 5.09
CA GLY A 88 -15.45 5.03 5.38
C GLY A 88 -14.35 4.40 4.52
N ILE A 89 -14.42 3.09 4.23
CA ILE A 89 -13.48 2.43 3.32
C ILE A 89 -13.63 2.98 1.88
N ALA A 90 -14.86 3.19 1.39
CA ALA A 90 -15.08 3.78 0.07
C ALA A 90 -14.52 5.22 -0.01
N GLU A 91 -14.75 6.04 1.03
CA GLU A 91 -14.18 7.39 1.15
C GLU A 91 -12.64 7.35 1.20
N LEU A 92 -12.06 6.42 1.98
CA LEU A 92 -10.60 6.24 2.09
C LEU A 92 -9.99 5.86 0.74
N SER A 93 -10.63 4.99 -0.03
CA SER A 93 -10.19 4.59 -1.37
C SER A 93 -10.18 5.75 -2.36
N MET A 94 -11.01 6.77 -2.12
CA MET A 94 -11.02 8.05 -2.85
C MET A 94 -10.12 9.12 -2.21
N GLN A 95 -9.30 8.76 -1.21
CA GLN A 95 -8.43 9.66 -0.44
C GLN A 95 -9.19 10.80 0.29
N ARG A 96 -10.47 10.61 0.55
CA ARG A 96 -11.30 11.56 1.31
C ARG A 96 -11.13 11.30 2.82
N PHE A 97 -9.92 11.54 3.31
CA PHE A 97 -9.50 11.16 4.67
C PHE A 97 -10.35 11.75 5.79
N LYS A 98 -10.86 12.97 5.60
CA LYS A 98 -11.69 13.65 6.61
C LYS A 98 -13.06 12.99 6.73
N GLU A 99 -13.68 12.68 5.62
CA GLU A 99 -14.99 12.03 5.52
C GLU A 99 -14.89 10.58 6.03
N ALA A 100 -13.89 9.83 5.54
CA ALA A 100 -13.60 8.48 6.02
C ALA A 100 -13.40 8.43 7.54
N GLY A 101 -12.64 9.38 8.09
CA GLY A 101 -12.41 9.48 9.53
C GLY A 101 -13.70 9.66 10.33
N LYS A 102 -14.61 10.51 9.88
CA LYS A 102 -15.93 10.70 10.52
C LYS A 102 -16.76 9.42 10.52
N ASP A 103 -16.74 8.68 9.42
CA ASP A 103 -17.46 7.42 9.31
C ASP A 103 -16.88 6.34 10.24
N PHE A 104 -15.56 6.20 10.33
CA PHE A 104 -14.94 5.27 11.27
C PHE A 104 -15.17 5.68 12.73
N GLU A 105 -15.11 6.97 13.05
CA GLU A 105 -15.45 7.48 14.38
C GLU A 105 -16.92 7.23 14.73
N ARG A 106 -17.82 7.33 13.75
CA ARG A 106 -19.24 6.99 13.95
C ARG A 106 -19.43 5.50 14.20
N ALA A 107 -18.73 4.64 13.45
CA ALA A 107 -18.72 3.19 13.69
C ALA A 107 -18.26 2.87 15.12
N ILE A 108 -17.17 3.47 15.58
CA ILE A 108 -16.65 3.31 16.95
C ILE A 108 -17.63 3.84 18.01
N LYS A 109 -18.33 4.93 17.71
CA LYS A 109 -19.34 5.47 18.64
C LYS A 109 -20.51 4.52 18.82
N LEU A 110 -20.90 3.81 17.79
CA LEU A 110 -21.97 2.81 17.79
C LEU A 110 -21.52 1.49 18.44
N ASP A 111 -20.29 1.06 18.13
CA ASP A 111 -19.66 -0.11 18.73
C ASP A 111 -18.23 0.23 19.16
N ARG A 112 -18.04 0.38 20.47
CA ARG A 112 -16.74 0.78 21.05
C ARG A 112 -15.66 -0.31 20.92
N GLN A 113 -16.02 -1.53 20.54
CA GLN A 113 -15.09 -2.66 20.33
C GLN A 113 -14.89 -2.96 18.83
N TYR A 114 -15.43 -2.15 17.94
CA TYR A 114 -15.36 -2.39 16.51
C TYR A 114 -13.92 -2.21 15.97
N SER A 115 -13.15 -3.27 16.03
CA SER A 115 -11.71 -3.32 15.76
C SER A 115 -11.34 -2.82 14.37
N ASP A 116 -12.13 -3.15 13.32
CA ASP A 116 -11.84 -2.72 11.94
C ASP A 116 -11.84 -1.20 11.80
N ALA A 117 -12.76 -0.49 12.47
CA ALA A 117 -12.79 0.96 12.38
C ALA A 117 -11.58 1.61 13.08
N TYR A 118 -11.09 1.03 14.19
CA TYR A 118 -9.83 1.46 14.78
C TYR A 118 -8.66 1.25 13.84
N ASN A 119 -8.55 0.05 13.21
CA ASN A 119 -7.49 -0.20 12.22
C ASN A 119 -7.54 0.82 11.08
N ASN A 120 -8.72 1.09 10.54
CA ASN A 120 -8.88 2.00 9.40
C ASN A 120 -8.60 3.47 9.76
N LEU A 121 -8.90 3.90 10.99
CA LEU A 121 -8.41 5.19 11.51
C LEU A 121 -6.87 5.21 11.61
N GLY A 122 -6.27 4.11 12.03
CA GLY A 122 -4.83 3.92 12.02
C GLY A 122 -4.24 4.11 10.63
N VAL A 123 -4.86 3.53 9.59
CA VAL A 123 -4.45 3.72 8.20
C VAL A 123 -4.50 5.20 7.79
N ILE A 124 -5.57 5.91 8.10
CA ILE A 124 -5.66 7.35 7.81
C ILE A 124 -4.49 8.11 8.46
N TYR A 125 -4.22 7.86 9.75
CA TYR A 125 -3.13 8.54 10.43
C TYR A 125 -1.75 8.17 9.87
N TYR A 126 -1.57 6.93 9.45
CA TYR A 126 -0.35 6.50 8.79
C TYR A 126 -0.13 7.25 7.48
N LEU A 127 -1.15 7.33 6.61
CA LEU A 127 -1.12 8.05 5.34
C LEU A 127 -0.83 9.55 5.53
N GLN A 128 -1.28 10.11 6.65
CA GLN A 128 -0.98 11.49 7.07
C GLN A 128 0.40 11.65 7.73
N LYS A 129 1.26 10.62 7.72
CA LYS A 129 2.58 10.61 8.39
C LYS A 129 2.53 10.87 9.90
N LYS A 130 1.41 10.53 10.54
CA LYS A 130 1.17 10.65 12.00
C LYS A 130 1.34 9.28 12.68
N GLN A 131 2.53 8.66 12.52
CA GLN A 131 2.80 7.27 12.91
C GLN A 131 2.46 6.96 14.37
N GLY A 132 2.72 7.88 15.31
CA GLY A 132 2.36 7.67 16.73
C GLY A 132 0.85 7.53 16.95
N LYS A 133 0.03 8.28 16.20
CA LYS A 133 -1.43 8.12 16.25
C LYS A 133 -1.86 6.81 15.57
N ALA A 134 -1.25 6.47 14.44
CA ALA A 134 -1.50 5.22 13.74
C ALA A 134 -1.27 4.01 14.65
N ILE A 135 -0.09 3.94 15.29
CA ILE A 135 0.26 2.88 16.25
C ILE A 135 -0.78 2.76 17.37
N LYS A 136 -1.19 3.90 17.98
CA LYS A 136 -2.22 3.89 19.03
C LYS A 136 -3.52 3.23 18.56
N HIS A 137 -3.95 3.53 17.34
CA HIS A 137 -5.19 2.99 16.77
C HIS A 137 -5.05 1.53 16.38
N TYR A 138 -3.91 1.09 15.80
CA TYR A 138 -3.65 -0.33 15.51
C TYR A 138 -3.59 -1.17 16.79
N LEU A 139 -2.92 -0.70 17.83
CA LEU A 139 -2.91 -1.39 19.13
C LEU A 139 -4.32 -1.50 19.72
N LYS A 140 -5.17 -0.48 19.53
CA LYS A 140 -6.56 -0.54 19.96
C LYS A 140 -7.38 -1.56 19.16
N ALA A 141 -7.14 -1.67 17.85
CA ALA A 141 -7.76 -2.70 17.01
C ALA A 141 -7.36 -4.11 17.49
N ILE A 142 -6.07 -4.33 17.72
CA ILE A 142 -5.51 -5.59 18.22
C ILE A 142 -6.06 -5.94 19.60
N GLN A 143 -6.23 -4.94 20.49
CA GLN A 143 -6.83 -5.17 21.81
C GLN A 143 -8.21 -5.83 21.73
N PHE A 144 -9.01 -5.48 20.71
CA PHE A 144 -10.36 -6.01 20.53
C PHE A 144 -10.40 -7.27 19.65
N ARG A 145 -9.46 -7.43 18.73
CA ARG A 145 -9.35 -8.60 17.85
C ARG A 145 -7.89 -8.91 17.52
N GLN A 146 -7.41 -10.06 18.01
CA GLN A 146 -6.00 -10.45 17.95
C GLN A 146 -5.67 -11.40 16.79
N ASP A 147 -6.66 -11.85 16.04
CA ASP A 147 -6.53 -12.84 14.96
C ASP A 147 -6.45 -12.24 13.55
N SER A 148 -6.18 -10.93 13.45
CA SER A 148 -6.10 -10.22 12.17
C SER A 148 -4.66 -9.93 11.78
N ALA A 149 -4.13 -10.69 10.83
CA ALA A 149 -2.78 -10.48 10.28
C ALA A 149 -2.57 -9.05 9.75
N SER A 150 -3.60 -8.45 9.14
CA SER A 150 -3.53 -7.09 8.60
C SER A 150 -3.31 -6.03 9.67
N TYR A 151 -3.83 -6.21 10.89
CA TYR A 151 -3.60 -5.25 11.97
C TYR A 151 -2.15 -5.25 12.42
N TYR A 152 -1.54 -6.43 12.55
CA TYR A 152 -0.14 -6.57 12.91
C TYR A 152 0.78 -6.11 11.78
N SER A 153 0.44 -6.38 10.52
CA SER A 153 1.18 -5.86 9.36
C SER A 153 1.17 -4.33 9.33
N ASN A 154 0.02 -3.70 9.53
CA ASN A 154 -0.10 -2.25 9.60
C ASN A 154 0.67 -1.66 10.80
N LEU A 155 0.61 -2.31 11.96
CA LEU A 155 1.38 -1.93 13.15
C LEU A 155 2.87 -2.00 12.89
N GLY A 156 3.34 -3.09 12.26
CA GLY A 156 4.72 -3.29 11.87
C GLY A 156 5.22 -2.19 10.95
N ALA A 157 4.44 -1.85 9.91
CA ALA A 157 4.77 -0.78 8.99
C ALA A 157 4.85 0.60 9.69
N ALA A 158 3.99 0.86 10.66
CA ALA A 158 4.03 2.11 11.42
C ALA A 158 5.25 2.18 12.35
N TYR A 159 5.65 1.08 12.98
CA TYR A 159 6.89 1.01 13.74
C TYR A 159 8.12 1.14 12.84
N PHE A 160 8.11 0.46 11.69
CA PHE A 160 9.18 0.55 10.71
C PHE A 160 9.40 2.01 10.25
N SER A 161 8.32 2.72 9.90
CA SER A 161 8.37 4.14 9.52
C SER A 161 8.89 5.06 10.63
N LYS A 162 8.83 4.62 11.90
CA LYS A 162 9.45 5.30 13.04
C LYS A 162 10.89 4.84 13.31
N LYS A 163 11.41 3.91 12.52
CA LYS A 163 12.72 3.26 12.73
C LYS A 163 12.80 2.47 14.05
N GLU A 164 11.67 2.06 14.61
CA GLU A 164 11.56 1.16 15.76
C GLU A 164 11.57 -0.30 15.27
N PHE A 165 12.69 -0.72 14.67
CA PHE A 165 12.80 -1.94 13.88
C PHE A 165 12.49 -3.22 14.67
N ASP A 166 12.91 -3.33 15.92
CA ASP A 166 12.64 -4.52 16.76
C ASP A 166 11.13 -4.72 16.97
N LYS A 167 10.39 -3.61 17.20
CA LYS A 167 8.94 -3.66 17.33
C LYS A 167 8.26 -3.97 16.01
N ALA A 168 8.81 -3.45 14.89
CA ALA A 168 8.33 -3.77 13.56
C ALA A 168 8.46 -5.26 13.26
N VAL A 169 9.65 -5.84 13.50
CA VAL A 169 9.91 -7.29 13.35
C VAL A 169 8.95 -8.11 14.20
N THR A 170 8.73 -7.72 15.46
CA THR A 170 7.82 -8.43 16.36
C THR A 170 6.38 -8.43 15.80
N ALA A 171 5.91 -7.27 15.32
CA ALA A 171 4.57 -7.15 14.74
C ALA A 171 4.45 -7.94 13.42
N TYR A 172 5.46 -7.87 12.55
CA TYR A 172 5.48 -8.64 11.30
C TYR A 172 5.53 -10.16 11.54
N ASN A 173 6.30 -10.62 12.53
CA ASN A 173 6.28 -12.03 12.94
C ASN A 173 4.86 -12.49 13.29
N GLN A 174 4.14 -11.71 14.09
CA GLN A 174 2.76 -12.04 14.44
C GLN A 174 1.84 -12.03 13.22
N ALA A 175 2.03 -11.09 12.29
CA ALA A 175 1.26 -11.05 11.05
C ALA A 175 1.45 -12.32 10.20
N VAL A 176 2.71 -12.74 10.00
CA VAL A 176 3.04 -13.93 9.19
C VAL A 176 2.61 -15.23 9.87
N GLN A 177 2.65 -15.31 11.21
CA GLN A 177 2.13 -16.47 11.94
C GLN A 177 0.61 -16.65 11.75
N LEU A 178 -0.13 -15.54 11.67
CA LEU A 178 -1.58 -15.55 11.42
C LEU A 178 -1.91 -15.79 9.94
N ASP A 179 -1.08 -15.31 9.04
CA ASP A 179 -1.27 -15.41 7.61
C ASP A 179 0.09 -15.37 6.90
N PRO A 180 0.62 -16.53 6.50
CA PRO A 180 1.91 -16.61 5.80
C PRO A 180 1.99 -15.82 4.49
N ASP A 181 0.84 -15.54 3.85
CA ASP A 181 0.77 -14.84 2.57
C ASP A 181 0.49 -13.34 2.71
N ILE A 182 0.50 -12.82 3.93
CA ILE A 182 0.08 -11.43 4.21
C ILE A 182 0.89 -10.40 3.39
N PHE A 183 2.18 -10.60 3.22
CA PHE A 183 3.04 -9.68 2.48
C PHE A 183 2.89 -9.79 0.97
N GLU A 184 2.55 -10.99 0.45
CA GLU A 184 2.26 -11.19 -0.97
C GLU A 184 1.00 -10.43 -1.41
N ARG A 185 -0.03 -10.46 -0.56
CA ARG A 185 -1.30 -9.77 -0.85
C ARG A 185 -1.25 -8.27 -0.63
N THR A 186 -0.46 -7.80 0.32
CA THR A 186 -0.39 -6.38 0.69
C THR A 186 0.69 -5.60 -0.05
N SER A 187 1.62 -6.27 -0.74
CA SER A 187 2.73 -5.63 -1.45
C SER A 187 2.29 -4.60 -2.50
N HIS A 188 1.07 -4.75 -3.06
CA HIS A 188 0.56 -3.86 -4.10
C HIS A 188 -0.50 -2.85 -3.63
N THR A 189 -1.08 -2.99 -2.44
CA THR A 189 -2.25 -2.20 -2.02
C THR A 189 -2.24 -1.74 -0.57
N GLY A 190 -1.22 -2.07 0.20
CA GLY A 190 -1.20 -1.80 1.64
C GLY A 190 -0.35 -0.59 2.04
N VAL A 191 -0.25 -0.39 3.34
CA VAL A 191 0.61 0.62 3.99
C VAL A 191 2.09 0.44 3.59
N THR A 192 2.48 -0.77 3.24
CA THR A 192 3.83 -1.15 2.78
C THR A 192 4.17 -0.53 1.40
N ALA A 193 3.18 -0.40 0.50
CA ALA A 193 3.37 0.21 -0.82
C ALA A 193 3.69 1.72 -0.77
N GLN A 194 3.68 2.32 0.42
CA GLN A 194 3.89 3.76 0.61
C GLN A 194 5.22 4.10 1.30
N MET A 195 6.15 3.15 1.36
CA MET A 195 7.51 3.45 1.79
C MET A 195 8.17 4.35 0.75
N SER A 196 8.49 5.58 1.17
CA SER A 196 8.83 6.68 0.27
C SER A 196 10.28 6.68 -0.19
N SER A 197 11.17 5.87 0.41
CA SER A 197 12.57 5.81 -0.01
C SER A 197 12.98 4.40 -0.46
N PRO A 198 13.82 4.28 -1.50
CA PRO A 198 14.42 2.99 -1.89
C PRO A 198 15.13 2.31 -0.73
N GLU A 199 15.82 3.07 0.11
CA GLU A 199 16.54 2.55 1.29
C GLU A 199 15.60 1.91 2.33
N ASP A 200 14.44 2.53 2.58
CA ASP A 200 13.45 1.96 3.49
C ASP A 200 12.80 0.70 2.89
N ARG A 201 12.56 0.67 1.57
CA ARG A 201 12.06 -0.52 0.87
C ARG A 201 13.07 -1.66 0.93
N ALA A 202 14.32 -1.39 0.60
CA ALA A 202 15.41 -2.37 0.66
C ALA A 202 15.56 -2.98 2.07
N HIS A 203 15.51 -2.15 3.10
CA HIS A 203 15.57 -2.62 4.49
C HIS A 203 14.34 -3.44 4.87
N TYR A 204 13.15 -3.01 4.44
CA TYR A 204 11.92 -3.78 4.66
C TYR A 204 12.00 -5.16 4.01
N ASP A 205 12.40 -5.24 2.74
CA ASP A 205 12.53 -6.51 2.03
C ASP A 205 13.55 -7.43 2.70
N TYR A 206 14.66 -6.90 3.22
CA TYR A 206 15.61 -7.67 4.01
C TYR A 206 14.99 -8.22 5.31
N VAL A 207 14.22 -7.41 6.03
CA VAL A 207 13.51 -7.84 7.25
C VAL A 207 12.51 -8.95 6.93
N VAL A 208 11.74 -8.81 5.85
CA VAL A 208 10.78 -9.84 5.43
C VAL A 208 11.51 -11.12 4.98
N ALA A 209 12.65 -11.00 4.30
CA ALA A 209 13.48 -12.17 3.97
C ALA A 209 13.91 -12.95 5.22
N LYS A 210 14.32 -12.25 6.29
CA LYS A 210 14.64 -12.88 7.58
C LYS A 210 13.46 -13.62 8.19
N LEU A 211 12.26 -13.01 8.13
CA LEU A 211 11.05 -13.62 8.67
C LEU A 211 10.72 -14.94 7.96
N TYR A 212 10.76 -14.95 6.64
CA TYR A 212 10.51 -16.16 5.86
C TYR A 212 11.62 -17.22 6.04
N ALA A 213 12.87 -16.81 6.14
CA ALA A 213 13.98 -17.72 6.45
C ALA A 213 13.76 -18.43 7.81
N LYS A 214 13.33 -17.68 8.83
CA LYS A 214 13.02 -18.23 10.16
C LYS A 214 11.85 -19.22 10.14
N LEU A 215 10.88 -19.03 9.24
CA LEU A 215 9.74 -19.92 9.05
C LEU A 215 10.07 -21.15 8.19
N GLY A 216 11.27 -21.21 7.59
CA GLY A 216 11.65 -22.26 6.65
C GLY A 216 11.11 -22.08 5.24
N GLU A 217 10.47 -20.96 4.94
CA GLU A 217 9.95 -20.57 3.63
C GLU A 217 11.07 -20.03 2.75
N LEU A 218 12.00 -20.93 2.35
CA LEU A 218 13.26 -20.52 1.72
C LEU A 218 13.05 -19.84 0.36
N ASP A 219 12.04 -20.23 -0.41
CA ASP A 219 11.72 -19.62 -1.71
C ASP A 219 11.35 -18.15 -1.56
N ARG A 220 10.46 -17.86 -0.62
CA ARG A 220 10.05 -16.48 -0.30
C ARG A 220 11.21 -15.69 0.27
N SER A 221 11.99 -16.30 1.15
CA SER A 221 13.19 -15.65 1.70
C SER A 221 14.17 -15.23 0.60
N LEU A 222 14.46 -16.10 -0.36
CA LEU A 222 15.31 -15.80 -1.52
C LEU A 222 14.74 -14.68 -2.39
N GLN A 223 13.43 -14.69 -2.60
CA GLN A 223 12.75 -13.66 -3.39
C GLN A 223 12.89 -12.28 -2.74
N TYR A 224 12.59 -12.17 -1.44
CA TYR A 224 12.71 -10.90 -0.70
C TYR A 224 14.17 -10.47 -0.53
N LEU A 225 15.10 -11.41 -0.36
CA LEU A 225 16.54 -11.11 -0.31
C LEU A 225 17.03 -10.53 -1.64
N ARG A 226 16.59 -11.09 -2.76
CA ARG A 226 16.87 -10.55 -4.10
C ARG A 226 16.34 -9.12 -4.25
N ARG A 227 15.09 -8.87 -3.85
CA ARG A 227 14.49 -7.54 -3.89
C ARG A 227 15.26 -6.53 -3.03
N ALA A 228 15.66 -6.93 -1.82
CA ALA A 228 16.51 -6.09 -0.96
C ALA A 228 17.82 -5.70 -1.65
N MET A 229 18.45 -6.63 -2.39
CA MET A 229 19.66 -6.36 -3.15
C MET A 229 19.40 -5.41 -4.33
N GLU A 230 18.33 -5.64 -5.09
CA GLU A 230 17.91 -4.82 -6.23
C GLU A 230 17.54 -3.38 -5.80
N GLU A 231 16.94 -3.21 -4.61
CA GLU A 231 16.64 -1.91 -4.00
C GLU A 231 17.86 -1.28 -3.29
N GLY A 232 19.02 -1.95 -3.32
CA GLY A 232 20.28 -1.41 -2.83
C GLY A 232 20.48 -1.48 -1.32
N PHE A 233 20.05 -2.56 -0.65
CA PHE A 233 20.29 -2.76 0.77
C PHE A 233 21.82 -2.80 1.09
N LYS A 234 22.29 -1.82 1.85
CA LYS A 234 23.74 -1.60 2.07
C LYS A 234 24.40 -2.70 2.89
N ASN A 235 23.68 -3.28 3.86
CA ASN A 235 24.24 -4.24 4.81
C ASN A 235 23.95 -5.69 4.40
N ILE A 236 23.95 -5.98 3.12
CA ILE A 236 23.58 -7.32 2.61
C ILE A 236 24.50 -8.43 3.19
N GLU A 237 25.73 -8.12 3.56
CA GLU A 237 26.68 -9.07 4.16
C GLU A 237 26.22 -9.58 5.54
N ASP A 238 25.26 -8.92 6.19
CA ASP A 238 24.69 -9.39 7.44
C ASP A 238 23.92 -10.71 7.28
N VAL A 239 23.52 -11.06 6.04
CA VAL A 239 22.95 -12.37 5.70
C VAL A 239 23.84 -13.54 6.11
N TYR A 240 25.15 -13.34 6.20
CA TYR A 240 26.09 -14.37 6.66
C TYR A 240 26.19 -14.49 8.17
N LYS A 241 25.79 -13.47 8.93
CA LYS A 241 25.85 -13.38 10.39
C LYS A 241 24.49 -13.65 11.04
N ASP A 242 23.43 -13.19 10.42
CA ASP A 242 22.08 -13.32 10.96
C ASP A 242 21.64 -14.78 11.08
N ALA A 243 21.26 -15.18 12.29
CA ALA A 243 20.95 -16.58 12.62
C ALA A 243 19.75 -17.12 11.81
N GLU A 244 18.81 -16.26 11.47
CA GLU A 244 17.61 -16.60 10.73
C GLU A 244 17.92 -17.20 9.36
N PHE A 245 19.01 -16.77 8.73
CA PHE A 245 19.45 -17.29 7.43
C PHE A 245 20.27 -18.58 7.49
N ALA A 246 20.42 -19.20 8.67
CA ALA A 246 21.27 -20.39 8.83
C ALA A 246 20.86 -21.56 7.91
N GLN A 247 19.56 -21.77 7.69
CA GLN A 247 19.07 -22.78 6.75
C GLN A 247 19.21 -22.32 5.29
N LEU A 248 18.91 -21.04 5.03
CA LEU A 248 19.01 -20.46 3.69
C LEU A 248 20.44 -20.55 3.15
N ARG A 249 21.45 -20.33 3.99
CA ARG A 249 22.87 -20.45 3.59
C ARG A 249 23.28 -21.86 3.10
N LYS A 250 22.50 -22.90 3.44
CA LYS A 250 22.72 -24.28 2.95
C LYS A 250 22.08 -24.53 1.60
N ASP A 251 21.18 -23.65 1.13
CA ASP A 251 20.54 -23.78 -0.16
C ASP A 251 21.49 -23.35 -1.28
N PRO A 252 21.72 -24.18 -2.32
CA PRO A 252 22.59 -23.81 -3.45
C PRO A 252 22.18 -22.54 -4.17
N ARG A 253 20.86 -22.23 -4.19
CA ARG A 253 20.30 -21.02 -4.80
C ARG A 253 20.73 -19.75 -4.05
N PHE A 254 20.96 -19.84 -2.74
CA PHE A 254 21.51 -18.73 -1.97
C PHE A 254 22.92 -18.37 -2.47
N THR A 255 23.80 -19.38 -2.64
CA THR A 255 25.15 -19.15 -3.16
C THR A 255 25.11 -18.52 -4.55
N GLN A 256 24.22 -19.00 -5.43
CA GLN A 256 24.02 -18.41 -6.75
C GLN A 256 23.54 -16.97 -6.69
N LEU A 257 22.54 -16.66 -5.82
CA LEU A 257 22.03 -15.30 -5.64
C LEU A 257 23.14 -14.35 -5.17
N MET A 258 23.92 -14.75 -4.17
CA MET A 258 24.99 -13.92 -3.62
C MET A 258 26.16 -13.73 -4.60
N ALA A 259 26.43 -14.72 -5.46
CA ALA A 259 27.46 -14.60 -6.50
C ALA A 259 27.05 -13.62 -7.62
N LEU A 260 25.76 -13.62 -7.99
CA LEU A 260 25.25 -12.75 -9.05
C LEU A 260 25.18 -11.28 -8.62
N ARG A 261 25.01 -10.99 -7.32
CA ARG A 261 24.85 -9.65 -6.75
C ARG A 261 24.10 -8.74 -7.73
N PRO A 262 22.79 -8.90 -7.90
CA PRO A 262 22.05 -8.07 -8.84
C PRO A 262 22.38 -6.60 -8.55
N PRO A 263 22.69 -5.79 -9.59
CA PRO A 263 23.01 -4.39 -9.39
C PRO A 263 21.82 -3.67 -8.78
N ALA A 264 22.09 -2.75 -7.85
CA ALA A 264 21.05 -1.89 -7.32
C ALA A 264 20.40 -1.09 -8.49
N ILE A 265 19.09 -1.06 -8.52
CA ILE A 265 18.36 -0.21 -9.45
C ILE A 265 18.58 1.23 -8.96
N THR A 266 19.38 1.99 -9.71
CA THR A 266 19.54 3.43 -9.47
C THR A 266 18.48 4.15 -10.29
N ASP A 267 17.58 4.86 -9.61
CA ASP A 267 16.61 5.78 -10.23
C ASP A 267 17.30 6.93 -10.97
#